data_eb62c139c270b4cdfcd88bf504a285cd
#
_entry.id   eb62c139c270b4cdfcd88bf504a285cd
#
_cell.length_a   1.000
_cell.length_b   1.000
_cell.length_c   1.000
_cell.angle_alpha   90.00
_cell.angle_beta   90.00
_cell.angle_gamma   90.00
#
_symmetry.space_group_name_H-M   'P 1'
#
loop_
_entity.id
_entity.type
_entity.pdbx_description
1 polymer ?
#
loop_
_entity_poly.entity_id
_entity_poly.type
_entity_poly.pdbx_seq_one_letter_code
_entity_poly.pdbx_strand_id
1 'polypeptide(L)'
;MMTIEDALRLAVEAHDGQKDLDGKPVILHPMTVGLAGRNREEIIAGLLHDVVEDTDFTFDDLLERGVDEPIVEALRLLTHSKDMPYEDYVQRIAHSGNEIAIYVKYNDLCHNLRRGRAGGYWRIVEKHEKAMAMIEPLIKKEP
;
A
#
# COMPACT_ATOMS: atom_id res chain seq x y z
N MET A 1 5.56 -4.57 -20.21
CA MET A 1 5.16 -3.53 -19.25
C MET A 1 3.73 -3.80 -18.79
N MET A 2 3.51 -3.86 -17.48
CA MET A 2 2.19 -4.13 -16.92
C MET A 2 1.27 -2.91 -17.10
N THR A 3 0.02 -3.15 -17.51
CA THR A 3 -1.00 -2.10 -17.56
C THR A 3 -1.68 -1.97 -16.20
N ILE A 4 -2.39 -0.86 -15.98
CA ILE A 4 -3.21 -0.68 -14.78
C ILE A 4 -4.26 -1.79 -14.68
N GLU A 5 -4.88 -2.16 -15.78
CA GLU A 5 -5.88 -3.22 -15.83
C GLU A 5 -5.28 -4.57 -15.43
N ASP A 6 -4.06 -4.87 -15.90
CA ASP A 6 -3.35 -6.10 -15.51
C ASP A 6 -3.06 -6.11 -14.00
N ALA A 7 -2.64 -4.97 -13.45
CA ALA A 7 -2.38 -4.84 -12.01
C ALA A 7 -3.66 -5.05 -11.20
N LEU A 8 -4.77 -4.48 -11.66
CA LEU A 8 -6.07 -4.69 -11.00
C LEU A 8 -6.48 -6.16 -11.03
N ARG A 9 -6.33 -6.83 -12.17
CA ARG A 9 -6.64 -8.27 -12.30
C ARG A 9 -5.78 -9.10 -11.35
N LEU A 10 -4.48 -8.78 -11.26
CA LEU A 10 -3.57 -9.48 -10.35
C LEU A 10 -3.99 -9.28 -8.89
N ALA A 11 -4.32 -8.05 -8.50
CA ALA A 11 -4.75 -7.75 -7.14
C ALA A 11 -6.05 -8.51 -6.80
N VAL A 12 -7.01 -8.55 -7.72
CA VAL A 12 -8.26 -9.30 -7.55
C VAL A 12 -7.97 -10.80 -7.37
N GLU A 13 -7.12 -11.36 -8.22
CA GLU A 13 -6.69 -12.77 -8.12
C GLU A 13 -6.03 -13.06 -6.78
N ALA A 14 -5.09 -12.22 -6.38
CA ALA A 14 -4.29 -12.42 -5.16
C ALA A 14 -5.15 -12.36 -3.89
N HIS A 15 -6.07 -11.41 -3.81
CA HIS A 15 -6.91 -11.17 -2.64
C HIS A 15 -8.27 -11.88 -2.69
N ASP A 16 -8.46 -12.78 -3.65
CA ASP A 16 -9.73 -13.49 -3.82
C ASP A 16 -10.17 -14.16 -2.52
N GLY A 17 -11.41 -13.91 -2.12
CA GLY A 17 -12.00 -14.52 -0.92
C GLY A 17 -11.58 -13.89 0.42
N GLN A 18 -10.62 -12.96 0.43
CA GLN A 18 -10.21 -12.30 1.68
C GLN A 18 -11.23 -11.24 2.11
N LYS A 19 -11.47 -11.17 3.42
CA LYS A 19 -12.38 -10.20 4.03
C LYS A 19 -11.61 -9.33 5.03
N ASP A 20 -12.00 -8.06 5.13
CA ASP A 20 -11.47 -7.14 6.14
C ASP A 20 -12.19 -7.30 7.49
N LEU A 21 -11.82 -6.45 8.47
CA LEU A 21 -12.41 -6.49 9.82
C LEU A 21 -13.91 -6.25 9.82
N ASP A 22 -14.44 -5.56 8.83
CA ASP A 22 -15.87 -5.26 8.69
C ASP A 22 -16.60 -6.29 7.82
N GLY A 23 -15.92 -7.36 7.42
CA GLY A 23 -16.48 -8.43 6.59
C GLY A 23 -16.62 -8.07 5.11
N LYS A 24 -16.03 -6.96 4.67
CA LYS A 24 -16.05 -6.53 3.27
C LYS A 24 -14.89 -7.14 2.50
N PRO A 25 -15.00 -7.27 1.15
CA PRO A 25 -13.88 -7.77 0.35
C PRO A 25 -12.63 -6.91 0.51
N VAL A 26 -11.49 -7.54 0.79
CA VAL A 26 -10.20 -6.86 0.98
C VAL A 26 -9.82 -6.00 -0.23
N ILE A 27 -10.19 -6.44 -1.45
CA ILE A 27 -9.84 -5.71 -2.68
C ILE A 27 -10.27 -4.24 -2.67
N LEU A 28 -11.30 -3.87 -1.90
CA LEU A 28 -11.76 -2.49 -1.82
C LEU A 28 -10.69 -1.53 -1.31
N HIS A 29 -9.80 -2.01 -0.44
CA HIS A 29 -8.70 -1.19 0.08
C HIS A 29 -7.62 -0.90 -0.98
N PRO A 30 -6.96 -1.91 -1.60
CA PRO A 30 -5.99 -1.61 -2.65
C PRO A 30 -6.60 -0.86 -3.85
N MET A 31 -7.87 -1.06 -4.16
CA MET A 31 -8.54 -0.26 -5.18
C MET A 31 -8.58 1.22 -4.78
N THR A 32 -8.95 1.51 -3.54
CA THR A 32 -9.00 2.89 -3.03
C THR A 32 -7.62 3.54 -3.06
N VAL A 33 -6.60 2.82 -2.60
CA VAL A 33 -5.21 3.31 -2.58
C VAL A 33 -4.71 3.55 -4.01
N GLY A 34 -4.97 2.60 -4.92
CA GLY A 34 -4.56 2.72 -6.32
C GLY A 34 -5.21 3.91 -7.01
N LEU A 35 -6.53 4.10 -6.83
CA LEU A 35 -7.25 5.22 -7.45
C LEU A 35 -6.74 6.59 -7.00
N ALA A 36 -6.13 6.67 -5.82
CA ALA A 36 -5.57 7.91 -5.30
C ALA A 36 -4.18 8.22 -5.85
N GLY A 37 -3.56 7.32 -6.60
CA GLY A 37 -2.23 7.52 -7.20
C GLY A 37 -2.22 8.67 -8.19
N ARG A 38 -1.10 9.41 -8.21
CA ARG A 38 -0.93 10.60 -9.07
C ARG A 38 -0.50 10.25 -10.50
N ASN A 39 0.05 9.05 -10.68
CA ASN A 39 0.59 8.59 -11.94
C ASN A 39 0.47 7.07 -12.04
N ARG A 40 0.84 6.52 -13.21
CA ARG A 40 0.74 5.08 -13.47
C ARG A 40 1.46 4.24 -12.41
N GLU A 41 2.68 4.60 -12.05
CA GLU A 41 3.51 3.84 -11.12
C GLU A 41 2.88 3.79 -9.73
N GLU A 42 2.35 4.92 -9.26
CA GLU A 42 1.67 4.98 -7.95
C GLU A 42 0.35 4.21 -7.97
N ILE A 43 -0.38 4.26 -9.07
CA ILE A 43 -1.63 3.50 -9.21
C ILE A 43 -1.34 2.01 -9.14
N ILE A 44 -0.39 1.52 -9.92
CA ILE A 44 -0.03 0.09 -9.93
C ILE A 44 0.51 -0.34 -8.56
N ALA A 45 1.44 0.44 -7.99
CA ALA A 45 1.98 0.14 -6.67
C ALA A 45 0.90 0.13 -5.59
N GLY A 46 -0.06 1.06 -5.66
CA GLY A 46 -1.19 1.11 -4.73
C GLY A 46 -2.08 -0.12 -4.83
N LEU A 47 -2.36 -0.57 -6.07
CA LEU A 47 -3.15 -1.77 -6.30
C LEU A 47 -2.45 -3.03 -5.76
N LEU A 48 -1.12 -3.08 -5.79
CA LEU A 48 -0.33 -4.25 -5.46
C LEU A 48 0.31 -4.20 -4.07
N HIS A 49 0.13 -3.11 -3.30
CA HIS A 49 0.94 -2.86 -2.11
C HIS A 49 0.81 -3.90 -1.00
N ASP A 50 -0.31 -4.61 -0.90
CA ASP A 50 -0.53 -5.66 0.11
C ASP A 50 -0.38 -7.08 -0.44
N VAL A 51 -0.09 -7.25 -1.73
CA VAL A 51 -0.10 -8.57 -2.37
C VAL A 51 0.94 -9.51 -1.77
N VAL A 52 2.19 -9.06 -1.65
CA VAL A 52 3.27 -9.93 -1.13
C VAL A 52 3.11 -10.17 0.37
N GLU A 53 2.67 -9.16 1.12
CA GLU A 53 2.52 -9.28 2.57
C GLU A 53 1.37 -10.23 2.96
N ASP A 54 0.25 -10.18 2.23
CA ASP A 54 -1.00 -10.81 2.64
C ASP A 54 -1.41 -12.02 1.78
N THR A 55 -0.61 -12.39 0.80
CA THR A 55 -0.88 -13.53 -0.09
C THR A 55 0.39 -14.35 -0.34
N ASP A 56 0.25 -15.44 -1.11
CA ASP A 56 1.37 -16.31 -1.44
C ASP A 56 2.24 -15.79 -2.60
N PHE A 57 1.86 -14.68 -3.23
CA PHE A 57 2.68 -14.08 -4.29
C PHE A 57 3.97 -13.53 -3.73
N THR A 58 5.08 -13.81 -4.42
CA THR A 58 6.41 -13.29 -4.10
C THR A 58 6.76 -12.11 -5.01
N PHE A 59 7.85 -11.38 -4.69
CA PHE A 59 8.36 -10.33 -5.58
C PHE A 59 8.78 -10.91 -6.94
N ASP A 60 9.36 -12.13 -6.95
CA ASP A 60 9.71 -12.79 -8.20
C ASP A 60 8.49 -13.08 -9.05
N ASP A 61 7.38 -13.49 -8.43
CA ASP A 61 6.12 -13.70 -9.14
C ASP A 61 5.64 -12.40 -9.80
N LEU A 62 5.76 -11.28 -9.12
CA LEU A 62 5.38 -9.98 -9.66
C LEU A 62 6.24 -9.60 -10.86
N LEU A 63 7.55 -9.82 -10.77
CA LEU A 63 8.46 -9.58 -11.89
C LEU A 63 8.11 -10.46 -13.10
N GLU A 64 7.82 -11.73 -12.87
CA GLU A 64 7.42 -12.66 -13.93
C GLU A 64 6.09 -12.24 -14.59
N ARG A 65 5.20 -11.64 -13.82
CA ARG A 65 3.91 -11.15 -14.33
C ARG A 65 4.04 -9.80 -15.04
N GLY A 66 5.24 -9.25 -15.12
CA GLY A 66 5.52 -8.03 -15.88
C GLY A 66 5.47 -6.73 -15.08
N VAL A 67 5.49 -6.80 -13.75
CA VAL A 67 5.59 -5.59 -12.92
C VAL A 67 6.95 -4.95 -13.13
N ASP A 68 6.97 -3.66 -13.39
CA ASP A 68 8.19 -2.90 -13.68
C ASP A 68 9.13 -2.88 -12.46
N GLU A 69 10.44 -2.99 -12.69
CA GLU A 69 11.46 -3.02 -11.63
C GLU A 69 11.31 -1.86 -10.62
N PRO A 70 11.14 -0.58 -11.04
CA PRO A 70 10.97 0.51 -10.07
C PRO A 70 9.72 0.36 -9.20
N ILE A 71 8.67 -0.25 -9.71
CA ILE A 71 7.46 -0.51 -8.93
C ILE A 71 7.74 -1.60 -7.89
N VAL A 72 8.45 -2.67 -8.27
CA VAL A 72 8.82 -3.74 -7.34
C VAL A 72 9.73 -3.19 -6.23
N GLU A 73 10.67 -2.30 -6.55
CA GLU A 73 11.50 -1.62 -5.55
C GLU A 73 10.64 -0.89 -4.50
N ALA A 74 9.64 -0.15 -4.96
CA ALA A 74 8.71 0.52 -4.05
C ALA A 74 7.92 -0.49 -3.21
N LEU A 75 7.46 -1.58 -3.83
CA LEU A 75 6.70 -2.62 -3.13
C LEU A 75 7.53 -3.32 -2.06
N ARG A 76 8.84 -3.48 -2.26
CA ARG A 76 9.74 -4.02 -1.23
C ARG A 76 9.74 -3.15 0.03
N LEU A 77 9.77 -1.83 -0.15
CA LEU A 77 9.67 -0.89 0.96
C LEU A 77 8.31 -0.93 1.64
N LEU A 78 7.25 -1.15 0.87
CA LEU A 78 5.87 -1.15 1.36
C LEU A 78 5.45 -2.46 2.03
N THR A 79 6.29 -3.49 1.96
CA THR A 79 5.99 -4.80 2.57
C THR A 79 6.62 -4.87 3.95
N HIS A 80 5.79 -4.95 4.99
CA HIS A 80 6.23 -4.99 6.38
C HIS A 80 6.66 -6.40 6.78
N SER A 81 7.94 -6.55 7.16
CA SER A 81 8.46 -7.81 7.70
C SER A 81 8.02 -7.98 9.15
N LYS A 82 7.67 -9.22 9.54
CA LYS A 82 7.27 -9.54 10.92
C LYS A 82 8.38 -9.27 11.94
N ASP A 83 9.64 -9.28 11.51
CA ASP A 83 10.80 -9.07 12.37
C ASP A 83 11.10 -7.60 12.63
N MET A 84 10.42 -6.69 11.94
CA MET A 84 10.65 -5.26 12.04
C MET A 84 9.51 -4.58 12.78
N PRO A 85 9.78 -3.78 13.83
CA PRO A 85 8.75 -2.96 14.46
C PRO A 85 8.07 -2.06 13.43
N TYR A 86 6.77 -1.84 13.59
CA TYR A 86 6.00 -1.05 12.63
C TYR A 86 6.57 0.36 12.45
N GLU A 87 6.99 1.00 13.54
CA GLU A 87 7.59 2.34 13.49
C GLU A 87 8.84 2.36 12.62
N ASP A 88 9.73 1.37 12.77
CA ASP A 88 10.96 1.26 11.97
C ASP A 88 10.64 1.06 10.50
N TYR A 89 9.63 0.27 10.20
CA TYR A 89 9.14 0.06 8.84
C TYR A 89 8.69 1.39 8.21
N VAL A 90 7.88 2.18 8.92
CA VAL A 90 7.41 3.46 8.43
C VAL A 90 8.55 4.46 8.27
N GLN A 91 9.49 4.51 9.23
CA GLN A 91 10.66 5.37 9.14
C GLN A 91 11.53 5.02 7.94
N ARG A 92 11.69 3.73 7.64
CA ARG A 92 12.45 3.30 6.47
C ARG A 92 11.82 3.84 5.18
N ILE A 93 10.51 3.79 5.06
CA ILE A 93 9.80 4.39 3.92
C ILE A 93 10.05 5.90 3.88
N ALA A 94 9.87 6.59 5.01
CA ALA A 94 10.02 8.04 5.10
C ALA A 94 11.42 8.52 4.69
N HIS A 95 12.46 7.75 5.03
CA HIS A 95 13.84 8.12 4.74
C HIS A 95 14.38 7.55 3.42
N SER A 96 13.56 6.80 2.69
CA SER A 96 14.01 6.09 1.48
C SER A 96 14.26 7.00 0.28
N GLY A 97 13.64 8.17 0.24
CA GLY A 97 13.64 9.00 -0.95
C GLY A 97 12.82 8.41 -2.10
N ASN A 98 12.15 7.28 -1.89
CA ASN A 98 11.36 6.61 -2.92
C ASN A 98 9.96 7.24 -2.98
N GLU A 99 9.73 8.07 -3.96
CA GLU A 99 8.50 8.85 -4.09
C GLU A 99 7.26 7.95 -4.27
N ILE A 100 7.41 6.88 -5.05
CA ILE A 100 6.31 5.92 -5.25
C ILE A 100 5.87 5.34 -3.90
N ALA A 101 6.83 4.83 -3.11
CA ALA A 101 6.54 4.22 -1.82
C ALA A 101 5.94 5.22 -0.83
N ILE A 102 6.47 6.44 -0.77
CA ILE A 102 6.02 7.49 0.14
C ILE A 102 4.56 7.87 -0.16
N TYR A 103 4.23 8.14 -1.42
CA TYR A 103 2.88 8.56 -1.79
C TYR A 103 1.86 7.41 -1.66
N VAL A 104 2.26 6.18 -1.99
CA VAL A 104 1.39 5.02 -1.77
C VAL A 104 1.13 4.81 -0.28
N LYS A 105 2.16 4.94 0.56
CA LYS A 105 1.98 4.82 2.02
C LYS A 105 1.07 5.91 2.56
N TYR A 106 1.20 7.13 2.07
CA TYR A 106 0.29 8.21 2.42
C TYR A 106 -1.17 7.85 2.09
N ASN A 107 -1.43 7.38 0.88
CA ASN A 107 -2.78 7.01 0.44
C ASN A 107 -3.32 5.83 1.25
N ASP A 108 -2.47 4.85 1.56
CA ASP A 108 -2.79 3.71 2.42
C ASP A 108 -3.22 4.19 3.82
N LEU A 109 -2.45 5.08 4.42
CA LEU A 109 -2.75 5.63 5.74
C LEU A 109 -4.03 6.46 5.73
N CYS A 110 -4.27 7.26 4.70
CA CYS A 110 -5.51 8.03 4.57
C CYS A 110 -6.74 7.12 4.62
N HIS A 111 -6.73 6.04 3.86
CA HIS A 111 -7.86 5.11 3.82
C HIS A 111 -7.98 4.32 5.13
N ASN A 112 -6.86 3.84 5.67
CA ASN A 112 -6.87 3.12 6.95
C ASN A 112 -7.39 3.97 8.11
N LEU A 113 -7.02 5.25 8.16
CA LEU A 113 -7.52 6.18 9.17
C LEU A 113 -9.03 6.40 9.02
N ARG A 114 -9.50 6.62 7.79
CA ARG A 114 -10.92 6.85 7.54
C ARG A 114 -11.76 5.66 7.98
N ARG A 115 -11.40 4.44 7.56
CA ARG A 115 -12.17 3.25 7.92
C ARG A 115 -11.97 2.83 9.38
N GLY A 116 -10.80 3.07 9.95
CA GLY A 116 -10.54 2.82 11.36
C GLY A 116 -11.40 3.68 12.28
N ARG A 117 -11.51 4.97 11.96
CA ARG A 117 -12.38 5.91 12.69
C ARG A 117 -13.87 5.56 12.53
N ALA A 118 -14.28 5.22 11.31
CA ALA A 118 -15.66 4.81 11.04
C ALA A 118 -16.05 3.55 11.82
N GLY A 119 -15.12 2.61 11.98
CA GLY A 119 -15.35 1.35 12.70
C GLY A 119 -15.08 1.41 14.20
N GLY A 120 -14.51 2.51 14.70
CA GLY A 120 -14.15 2.66 16.11
C GLY A 120 -12.95 1.84 16.55
N TYR A 121 -12.03 1.50 15.62
CA TYR A 121 -10.83 0.72 15.91
C TYR A 121 -9.69 1.62 16.41
N TRP A 122 -9.84 2.17 17.61
CA TRP A 122 -9.04 3.28 18.12
C TRP A 122 -7.55 2.95 18.31
N ARG A 123 -7.19 1.70 18.62
CA ARG A 123 -5.79 1.29 18.72
C ARG A 123 -5.11 1.30 17.35
N ILE A 124 -5.85 0.85 16.33
CA ILE A 124 -5.37 0.86 14.95
C ILE A 124 -5.25 2.30 14.46
N VAL A 125 -6.24 3.14 14.78
CA VAL A 125 -6.22 4.57 14.45
C VAL A 125 -4.98 5.24 15.05
N GLU A 126 -4.70 5.02 16.32
CA GLU A 126 -3.53 5.60 16.99
C GLU A 126 -2.22 5.21 16.30
N LYS A 127 -2.08 3.92 15.97
CA LYS A 127 -0.92 3.41 15.22
C LYS A 127 -0.76 4.12 13.89
N HIS A 128 -1.84 4.29 13.13
CA HIS A 128 -1.81 4.94 11.83
C HIS A 128 -1.63 6.47 11.93
N GLU A 129 -2.12 7.11 12.98
CA GLU A 129 -1.87 8.54 13.22
C GLU A 129 -0.38 8.83 13.46
N LYS A 130 0.28 7.97 14.22
CA LYS A 130 1.74 8.07 14.45
C LYS A 130 2.51 7.90 13.15
N ALA A 131 2.11 6.92 12.33
CA ALA A 131 2.71 6.71 11.01
C ALA A 131 2.48 7.92 10.10
N MET A 132 1.26 8.47 10.09
CA MET A 132 0.93 9.64 9.28
C MET A 132 1.79 10.85 9.67
N ALA A 133 2.10 11.03 10.95
CA ALA A 133 2.97 12.12 11.40
C ALA A 133 4.37 12.04 10.78
N MET A 134 4.84 10.84 10.42
CA MET A 134 6.14 10.65 9.75
C MET A 134 6.06 10.85 8.23
N ILE A 135 4.93 10.55 7.61
CA ILE A 135 4.79 10.54 6.14
C ILE A 135 4.21 11.84 5.60
N GLU A 136 3.18 12.41 6.25
CA GLU A 136 2.50 13.60 5.75
C GLU A 136 3.43 14.80 5.48
N PRO A 137 4.45 15.09 6.33
CA PRO A 137 5.36 16.19 6.04
C PRO A 137 6.15 16.07 4.74
N LEU A 138 6.24 14.85 4.19
CA LEU A 138 6.97 14.57 2.95
C LEU A 138 6.08 14.74 1.71
N ILE A 139 4.78 14.88 1.89
CA ILE A 139 3.84 15.01 0.79
C ILE A 139 3.86 16.45 0.29
N LYS A 140 4.15 16.62 -1.01
CA LYS A 140 4.16 17.93 -1.64
C LYS A 140 2.73 18.38 -1.88
N LYS A 141 2.36 19.52 -1.30
CA LYS A 141 1.06 20.13 -1.61
C LYS A 141 1.17 20.82 -2.95
N GLU A 142 0.24 20.50 -3.84
CA GLU A 142 0.14 21.24 -5.09
C GLU A 142 -0.28 22.69 -4.81
N PRO A 143 0.29 23.68 -5.55
CA PRO A 143 -0.07 25.08 -5.38
C PRO A 143 -1.52 25.37 -5.75
#